data_cb990485eb63c61b319ef472ecba58c1
#
_entry.id   cb990485eb63c61b319ef472ecba58c1
#
_cell.length_a   1.000
_cell.length_b   1.000
_cell.length_c   1.000
_cell.angle_alpha   90.00
_cell.angle_beta   90.00
_cell.angle_gamma   90.00
#
_symmetry.space_group_name_H-M   'P 1'
#
loop_
_entity.id
_entity.type
_entity.pdbx_description
1 polymer ?
#
loop_
_entity_poly.entity_id
_entity_poly.type
_entity_poly.pdbx_seq_one_letter_code
_entity_poly.pdbx_strand_id
1 'polypeptide(L)'
;MKPKKASSKAASEAVAVNRRRLLNNASPFAIKEAYVKLRTSLMFCMSAVMERACKTFAITSSKPSEGKSLTAANVAISYAMLGKKVLLIDADMRKPTQRKLWKVELAAGLCDFLAKIWKLEIAKVQDLPLWIVCTGTIPPNPSEMLASDRMKGFVSECARVYDYVIIDTPPINTVADAQIVATYVDGVVLVTKSGYTTSDELNAAIEAVHQAGGNLCGVVLNGLNMKSVKYSYKYKYSDKYGYKYGYRYGDKYAYSDANETH
;
A
#
# COMPACT_ATOMS: atom_id res chain seq x y z
N MET A 1 -30.04 7.48 -24.15
CA MET A 1 -28.68 7.21 -23.68
C MET A 1 -28.66 7.08 -22.15
N LYS A 2 -28.70 5.85 -21.60
CA LYS A 2 -28.51 5.59 -20.17
C LYS A 2 -27.65 4.34 -20.04
N PRO A 3 -26.36 4.48 -19.60
CA PRO A 3 -25.82 3.49 -18.70
C PRO A 3 -24.84 4.09 -17.66
N LYS A 4 -25.24 5.07 -16.83
CA LYS A 4 -24.37 5.60 -15.76
C LYS A 4 -24.64 4.99 -14.36
N LYS A 5 -25.78 4.33 -14.13
CA LYS A 5 -26.13 3.81 -12.80
C LYS A 5 -25.50 2.46 -12.45
N ALA A 6 -25.23 1.58 -13.39
CA ALA A 6 -24.66 0.26 -13.13
C ALA A 6 -23.16 0.34 -12.75
N SER A 7 -22.38 1.25 -13.35
CA SER A 7 -20.96 1.40 -13.05
C SER A 7 -20.69 2.01 -11.66
N SER A 8 -21.58 2.89 -11.18
CA SER A 8 -21.44 3.51 -9.85
C SER A 8 -21.74 2.53 -8.71
N LYS A 9 -22.69 1.62 -8.90
CA LYS A 9 -23.04 0.59 -7.91
C LYS A 9 -21.91 -0.44 -7.76
N ALA A 10 -21.37 -0.93 -8.88
CA ALA A 10 -20.23 -1.85 -8.87
C ALA A 10 -18.98 -1.23 -8.23
N ALA A 11 -18.69 0.05 -8.51
CA ALA A 11 -17.59 0.78 -7.88
C ALA A 11 -17.80 0.94 -6.36
N SER A 12 -19.04 1.24 -5.92
CA SER A 12 -19.38 1.35 -4.50
C SER A 12 -19.25 0.01 -3.77
N GLU A 13 -19.70 -1.08 -4.38
CA GLU A 13 -19.57 -2.45 -3.84
C GLU A 13 -18.09 -2.86 -3.74
N ALA A 14 -17.27 -2.58 -4.75
CA ALA A 14 -15.83 -2.86 -4.73
C ALA A 14 -15.12 -2.12 -3.58
N VAL A 15 -15.47 -0.86 -3.33
CA VAL A 15 -14.93 -0.09 -2.20
C VAL A 15 -15.38 -0.66 -0.86
N ALA A 16 -16.65 -1.07 -0.72
CA ALA A 16 -17.15 -1.69 0.49
C ALA A 16 -16.47 -3.04 0.78
N VAL A 17 -16.18 -3.85 -0.25
CA VAL A 17 -15.41 -5.09 -0.13
C VAL A 17 -13.97 -4.82 0.28
N ASN A 18 -13.31 -3.83 -0.34
CA ASN A 18 -11.93 -3.48 -0.01
C ASN A 18 -11.80 -2.96 1.42
N ARG A 19 -12.78 -2.22 1.93
CA ARG A 19 -12.78 -1.77 3.32
C ARG A 19 -12.78 -2.91 4.33
N ARG A 20 -13.51 -4.00 4.07
CA ARG A 20 -13.50 -5.21 4.92
C ARG A 20 -12.14 -5.92 4.91
N ARG A 21 -11.25 -5.57 3.98
CA ARG A 21 -9.89 -6.11 3.84
C ARG A 21 -8.82 -5.23 4.47
N LEU A 22 -9.18 -4.09 5.09
CA LEU A 22 -8.25 -3.34 5.92
C LEU A 22 -7.83 -4.19 7.12
N LEU A 23 -6.53 -4.19 7.40
CA LEU A 23 -5.94 -4.92 8.52
C LEU A 23 -6.56 -4.44 9.84
N ASN A 24 -6.92 -5.40 10.68
CA ASN A 24 -7.43 -5.19 12.02
C ASN A 24 -7.17 -6.46 12.87
N ASN A 25 -7.54 -6.42 14.14
CA ASN A 25 -7.33 -7.55 15.06
C ASN A 25 -8.06 -8.83 14.62
N ALA A 26 -9.21 -8.71 13.94
CA ALA A 26 -9.99 -9.84 13.42
C ALA A 26 -9.51 -10.35 12.05
N SER A 27 -8.50 -9.72 11.44
CA SER A 27 -7.96 -10.18 10.14
C SER A 27 -7.36 -11.57 10.25
N PRO A 28 -7.56 -12.45 9.23
CA PRO A 28 -6.98 -13.80 9.22
C PRO A 28 -5.47 -13.78 9.45
N PHE A 29 -4.95 -14.75 10.21
CA PHE A 29 -3.53 -14.86 10.55
C PHE A 29 -2.62 -14.78 9.31
N ALA A 30 -2.95 -15.52 8.24
CA ALA A 30 -2.14 -15.53 7.02
C ALA A 30 -2.03 -14.14 6.36
N ILE A 31 -3.09 -13.32 6.44
CA ILE A 31 -3.08 -11.95 5.93
C ILE A 31 -2.21 -11.05 6.83
N LYS A 32 -2.36 -11.15 8.15
CA LYS A 32 -1.52 -10.40 9.10
C LYS A 32 -0.04 -10.72 8.86
N GLU A 33 0.32 -12.00 8.78
CA GLU A 33 1.69 -12.45 8.54
C GLU A 33 2.25 -11.99 7.20
N ALA A 34 1.43 -11.94 6.14
CA ALA A 34 1.86 -11.43 4.84
C ALA A 34 2.30 -9.95 4.94
N TYR A 35 1.53 -9.12 5.65
CA TYR A 35 1.90 -7.72 5.86
C TYR A 35 3.03 -7.52 6.86
N VAL A 36 3.18 -8.39 7.87
CA VAL A 36 4.35 -8.41 8.75
C VAL A 36 5.62 -8.69 7.94
N LYS A 37 5.60 -9.72 7.08
CA LYS A 37 6.73 -10.05 6.19
C LYS A 37 7.04 -8.91 5.22
N LEU A 38 6.03 -8.33 4.58
CA LEU A 38 6.20 -7.19 3.68
C LEU A 38 6.86 -6.01 4.39
N ARG A 39 6.34 -5.60 5.55
CA ARG A 39 6.91 -4.54 6.37
C ARG A 39 8.36 -4.83 6.75
N THR A 40 8.66 -6.07 7.19
CA THR A 40 10.02 -6.48 7.55
C THR A 40 10.97 -6.38 6.36
N SER A 41 10.54 -6.82 5.17
CA SER A 41 11.33 -6.68 3.93
C SER A 41 11.58 -5.21 3.59
N LEU A 42 10.58 -4.34 3.72
CA LEU A 42 10.74 -2.91 3.51
C LEU A 42 11.70 -2.28 4.52
N MET A 43 11.66 -2.68 5.79
CA MET A 43 12.61 -2.22 6.80
C MET A 43 14.06 -2.58 6.43
N PHE A 44 14.31 -3.80 5.97
CA PHE A 44 15.65 -4.22 5.52
C PHE A 44 16.10 -3.48 4.26
N CYS A 45 15.24 -3.33 3.27
CA CYS A 45 15.55 -2.58 2.04
C CYS A 45 16.02 -1.16 2.36
N MET A 46 15.38 -0.50 3.32
CA MET A 46 15.68 0.89 3.66
C MET A 46 16.85 1.05 4.66
N SER A 47 17.13 0.06 5.49
CA SER A 47 18.26 0.12 6.44
C SER A 47 19.61 0.13 5.73
N ALA A 48 19.70 -0.50 4.55
CA ALA A 48 20.91 -0.55 3.74
C ALA A 48 21.22 0.78 2.99
N VAL A 49 20.23 1.68 2.88
CA VAL A 49 20.33 2.84 1.97
C VAL A 49 20.43 4.17 2.72
N MET A 50 19.89 4.30 3.94
CA MET A 50 19.78 5.62 4.58
C MET A 50 19.82 5.62 6.10
N GLU A 51 20.63 6.52 6.67
CA GLU A 51 20.65 6.89 8.10
C GLU A 51 19.48 7.82 8.53
N ARG A 52 18.50 8.07 7.65
CA ARG A 52 17.39 8.98 7.95
C ARG A 52 16.40 8.40 8.96
N ALA A 53 15.92 9.25 9.85
CA ALA A 53 14.91 8.87 10.86
C ALA A 53 13.56 8.48 10.25
N CYS A 54 13.10 9.19 9.22
CA CYS A 54 11.85 8.90 8.51
C CYS A 54 12.12 8.21 7.18
N LYS A 55 11.24 7.31 6.79
CA LYS A 55 11.25 6.61 5.51
C LYS A 55 10.01 6.96 4.70
N THR A 56 10.21 7.39 3.45
CA THR A 56 9.16 7.78 2.52
C THR A 56 9.01 6.74 1.42
N PHE A 57 7.80 6.21 1.21
CA PHE A 57 7.52 5.19 0.19
C PHE A 57 6.43 5.64 -0.78
N ALA A 58 6.70 5.53 -2.08
CA ALA A 58 5.65 5.52 -3.08
C ALA A 58 5.15 4.08 -3.31
N ILE A 59 3.84 3.88 -3.27
CA ILE A 59 3.20 2.61 -3.63
C ILE A 59 2.44 2.82 -4.93
N THR A 60 2.85 2.09 -5.96
CA THR A 60 2.27 2.12 -7.30
C THR A 60 2.00 0.71 -7.81
N SER A 61 1.53 0.59 -9.03
CA SER A 61 1.28 -0.69 -9.71
C SER A 61 1.54 -0.56 -11.21
N SER A 62 1.64 -1.70 -11.91
CA SER A 62 1.82 -1.69 -13.38
C SER A 62 0.59 -1.11 -14.06
N LYS A 63 -0.61 -1.53 -13.62
CA LYS A 63 -1.91 -1.14 -14.21
C LYS A 63 -3.01 -1.02 -13.14
N PRO A 64 -4.20 -0.48 -13.50
CA PRO A 64 -5.33 -0.35 -12.57
C PRO A 64 -5.78 -1.71 -12.00
N SER A 65 -6.40 -1.68 -10.80
CA SER A 65 -7.05 -2.82 -10.14
C SER A 65 -6.11 -3.93 -9.62
N GLU A 66 -4.82 -3.63 -9.43
CA GLU A 66 -3.84 -4.54 -8.82
C GLU A 66 -3.84 -4.50 -7.29
N GLY A 67 -4.55 -3.54 -6.69
CA GLY A 67 -4.73 -3.43 -5.24
C GLY A 67 -3.73 -2.50 -4.55
N LYS A 68 -3.05 -1.62 -5.28
CA LYS A 68 -2.07 -0.64 -4.76
C LYS A 68 -2.59 0.14 -3.55
N SER A 69 -3.77 0.76 -3.66
CA SER A 69 -4.33 1.61 -2.60
C SER A 69 -4.69 0.83 -1.33
N LEU A 70 -5.19 -0.42 -1.48
CA LEU A 70 -5.42 -1.30 -0.34
C LEU A 70 -4.09 -1.76 0.28
N THR A 71 -3.08 -2.04 -0.54
CA THR A 71 -1.74 -2.39 -0.06
C THR A 71 -1.11 -1.21 0.68
N ALA A 72 -1.21 0.01 0.15
CA ALA A 72 -0.74 1.23 0.80
C ALA A 72 -1.38 1.42 2.18
N ALA A 73 -2.72 1.29 2.25
CA ALA A 73 -3.46 1.38 3.51
C ALA A 73 -3.01 0.31 4.53
N ASN A 74 -2.86 -0.94 4.09
CA ASN A 74 -2.50 -2.03 4.99
C ASN A 74 -1.01 -1.99 5.41
N VAL A 75 -0.11 -1.51 4.56
CA VAL A 75 1.28 -1.23 4.94
C VAL A 75 1.31 -0.14 6.02
N ALA A 76 0.54 0.95 5.84
CA ALA A 76 0.41 2.01 6.83
C ALA A 76 -0.11 1.49 8.18
N ILE A 77 -1.18 0.67 8.18
CA ILE A 77 -1.71 0.02 9.38
C ILE A 77 -0.64 -0.86 10.03
N SER A 78 0.09 -1.66 9.23
CA SER A 78 1.09 -2.60 9.73
C SER A 78 2.25 -1.90 10.46
N TYR A 79 2.68 -0.71 10.01
CA TYR A 79 3.65 0.11 10.73
C TYR A 79 3.03 0.77 11.97
N ALA A 80 1.81 1.29 11.86
CA ALA A 80 1.10 1.91 12.97
C ALA A 80 0.83 0.94 14.13
N MET A 81 0.56 -0.34 13.84
CA MET A 81 0.44 -1.42 14.84
C MET A 81 1.74 -1.67 15.64
N LEU A 82 2.89 -1.22 15.14
CA LEU A 82 4.16 -1.20 15.89
C LEU A 82 4.36 0.08 16.72
N GLY A 83 3.34 0.93 16.84
CA GLY A 83 3.43 2.23 17.52
C GLY A 83 4.16 3.32 16.71
N LYS A 84 4.49 3.08 15.43
CA LYS A 84 5.13 4.07 14.56
C LYS A 84 4.13 5.13 14.12
N LYS A 85 4.56 6.40 14.11
CA LYS A 85 3.79 7.51 13.56
C LYS A 85 3.81 7.45 12.04
N VAL A 86 2.66 7.19 11.42
CA VAL A 86 2.55 6.96 9.98
C VAL A 86 1.63 7.99 9.35
N LEU A 87 2.04 8.55 8.22
CA LEU A 87 1.19 9.35 7.34
C LEU A 87 0.93 8.59 6.04
N LEU A 88 -0.34 8.41 5.70
CA LEU A 88 -0.79 7.90 4.40
C LEU A 88 -1.31 9.06 3.56
N ILE A 89 -0.74 9.26 2.38
CA ILE A 89 -1.12 10.33 1.44
C ILE A 89 -1.75 9.70 0.20
N ASP A 90 -2.99 10.11 -0.13
CA ASP A 90 -3.64 9.75 -1.40
C ASP A 90 -3.19 10.75 -2.49
N ALA A 91 -2.18 10.35 -3.26
CA ALA A 91 -1.63 11.09 -4.38
C ALA A 91 -2.15 10.56 -5.74
N ASP A 92 -3.07 9.59 -5.77
CA ASP A 92 -3.83 9.24 -6.98
C ASP A 92 -4.90 10.31 -7.24
N MET A 93 -4.46 11.50 -7.68
CA MET A 93 -5.31 12.64 -7.92
C MET A 93 -6.30 12.41 -9.07
N ARG A 94 -6.16 11.32 -9.85
CA ARG A 94 -7.02 10.97 -10.98
C ARG A 94 -8.17 10.07 -10.56
N LYS A 95 -7.91 9.10 -9.66
CA LYS A 95 -8.91 8.14 -9.15
C LYS A 95 -8.71 7.91 -7.66
N PRO A 96 -8.89 8.94 -6.81
CA PRO A 96 -8.61 8.85 -5.39
C PRO A 96 -9.48 7.78 -4.72
N THR A 97 -8.87 7.01 -3.85
CA THR A 97 -9.50 5.83 -3.24
C THR A 97 -9.54 5.91 -1.72
N GLN A 98 -8.55 6.54 -1.09
CA GLN A 98 -8.36 6.51 0.35
C GLN A 98 -9.54 7.13 1.10
N ARG A 99 -10.09 8.26 0.63
CA ARG A 99 -11.27 8.90 1.24
C ARG A 99 -12.44 7.93 1.43
N LYS A 100 -12.74 7.14 0.38
CA LYS A 100 -13.82 6.14 0.40
C LYS A 100 -13.46 4.93 1.24
N LEU A 101 -12.21 4.47 1.15
CA LEU A 101 -11.71 3.29 1.86
C LEU A 101 -11.79 3.49 3.38
N TRP A 102 -11.43 4.68 3.86
CA TRP A 102 -11.43 5.04 5.28
C TRP A 102 -12.73 5.67 5.78
N LYS A 103 -13.66 6.03 4.88
CA LYS A 103 -14.88 6.81 5.19
C LYS A 103 -14.56 8.14 5.88
N VAL A 104 -13.54 8.81 5.39
CA VAL A 104 -13.13 10.11 5.92
C VAL A 104 -13.90 11.20 5.22
N GLU A 105 -14.47 12.13 5.98
CA GLU A 105 -15.13 13.33 5.47
C GLU A 105 -14.25 14.53 5.81
N LEU A 106 -13.55 15.06 4.82
CA LEU A 106 -12.70 16.24 4.91
C LEU A 106 -13.16 17.24 3.86
N ALA A 107 -13.18 18.51 4.20
CA ALA A 107 -13.55 19.58 3.28
C ALA A 107 -12.42 19.88 2.29
N ALA A 108 -11.17 19.79 2.73
CA ALA A 108 -9.98 20.07 1.93
C ALA A 108 -8.98 18.91 1.98
N GLY A 109 -8.21 18.73 0.91
CA GLY A 109 -7.17 17.70 0.80
C GLY A 109 -5.87 18.21 0.23
N LEU A 110 -5.05 17.28 -0.25
CA LEU A 110 -3.72 17.54 -0.80
C LEU A 110 -3.75 18.56 -1.95
N CYS A 111 -4.68 18.38 -2.91
CA CYS A 111 -4.76 19.27 -4.07
C CYS A 111 -5.16 20.69 -3.69
N ASP A 112 -6.12 20.84 -2.77
CA ASP A 112 -6.57 22.15 -2.30
C ASP A 112 -5.42 22.88 -1.55
N PHE A 113 -4.64 22.13 -0.77
CA PHE A 113 -3.44 22.65 -0.13
C PHE A 113 -2.35 23.06 -1.14
N LEU A 114 -2.05 22.20 -2.12
CA LEU A 114 -1.02 22.48 -3.14
C LEU A 114 -1.41 23.69 -3.99
N ALA A 115 -2.69 23.85 -4.31
CA ALA A 115 -3.22 24.99 -5.04
C ALA A 115 -3.31 26.27 -4.19
N LYS A 116 -2.96 26.25 -2.91
CA LYS A 116 -3.07 27.38 -1.95
C LYS A 116 -4.51 27.89 -1.74
N ILE A 117 -5.51 27.05 -1.95
CA ILE A 117 -6.92 27.39 -1.81
C ILE A 117 -7.36 27.25 -0.34
N TRP A 118 -6.97 26.12 0.30
CA TRP A 118 -7.35 25.79 1.68
C TRP A 118 -6.17 25.29 2.50
N LYS A 119 -6.32 25.36 3.84
CA LYS A 119 -5.42 24.64 4.75
C LYS A 119 -5.64 23.15 4.59
N LEU A 120 -4.54 22.35 4.70
CA LEU A 120 -4.60 20.91 4.65
C LEU A 120 -5.37 20.36 5.87
N GLU A 121 -6.36 19.53 5.61
CA GLU A 121 -7.01 18.73 6.63
C GLU A 121 -6.43 17.31 6.64
N ILE A 122 -6.12 16.81 7.84
CA ILE A 122 -5.52 15.51 8.06
C ILE A 122 -6.43 14.71 8.99
N ALA A 123 -6.90 13.55 8.54
CA ALA A 123 -7.70 12.67 9.35
C ALA A 123 -6.81 11.78 10.23
N LYS A 124 -7.12 11.66 11.51
CA LYS A 124 -6.51 10.69 12.41
C LYS A 124 -7.35 9.42 12.46
N VAL A 125 -6.74 8.27 12.30
CA VAL A 125 -7.40 6.97 12.51
C VAL A 125 -7.49 6.70 14.00
N GLN A 126 -8.69 6.28 14.48
CA GLN A 126 -8.87 5.90 15.87
C GLN A 126 -7.96 4.72 16.25
N ASP A 127 -7.48 4.72 17.48
CA ASP A 127 -6.69 3.65 18.10
C ASP A 127 -5.34 3.31 17.43
N LEU A 128 -4.95 4.09 16.42
CA LEU A 128 -3.66 3.90 15.73
C LEU A 128 -2.91 5.24 15.58
N PRO A 129 -1.58 5.26 15.67
CA PRO A 129 -0.76 6.42 15.32
C PRO A 129 -0.65 6.57 13.80
N LEU A 130 -1.80 6.64 13.11
CA LEU A 130 -1.95 6.73 11.68
C LEU A 130 -2.79 7.94 11.30
N TRP A 131 -2.28 8.74 10.37
CA TRP A 131 -2.94 9.90 9.80
C TRP A 131 -3.10 9.74 8.30
N ILE A 132 -4.14 10.36 7.75
CA ILE A 132 -4.49 10.25 6.33
C ILE A 132 -4.68 11.63 5.74
N VAL A 133 -4.01 11.86 4.64
CA VAL A 133 -4.22 13.00 3.74
C VAL A 133 -4.95 12.48 2.51
N CYS A 134 -6.18 12.93 2.33
CA CYS A 134 -6.97 12.64 1.12
C CYS A 134 -6.60 13.59 -0.01
N THR A 135 -6.88 13.20 -1.24
CA THR A 135 -6.62 14.02 -2.44
C THR A 135 -7.31 15.38 -2.40
N GLY A 136 -8.55 15.46 -1.90
CA GLY A 136 -9.38 16.67 -1.97
C GLY A 136 -10.04 16.85 -3.35
N THR A 137 -10.09 18.08 -3.84
CA THR A 137 -10.63 18.42 -5.16
C THR A 137 -9.73 17.86 -6.26
N ILE A 138 -10.31 17.16 -7.25
CA ILE A 138 -9.56 16.59 -8.37
C ILE A 138 -9.06 17.73 -9.28
N PRO A 139 -7.75 17.91 -9.46
CA PRO A 139 -7.20 19.00 -10.25
C PRO A 139 -7.19 18.67 -11.76
N PRO A 140 -7.10 19.66 -12.63
CA PRO A 140 -6.94 19.44 -14.07
C PRO A 140 -5.52 18.97 -14.45
N ASN A 141 -4.51 19.27 -13.65
CA ASN A 141 -3.08 19.06 -13.91
C ASN A 141 -2.36 18.29 -12.78
N PRO A 142 -2.71 17.00 -12.50
CA PRO A 142 -2.14 16.22 -11.40
C PRO A 142 -0.61 16.12 -11.43
N SER A 143 -0.03 15.83 -12.59
CA SER A 143 1.41 15.62 -12.74
C SER A 143 2.23 16.86 -12.38
N GLU A 144 1.76 18.06 -12.81
CA GLU A 144 2.44 19.33 -12.48
C GLU A 144 2.38 19.61 -10.97
N MET A 145 1.23 19.33 -10.34
CA MET A 145 1.08 19.51 -8.90
C MET A 145 2.02 18.58 -8.12
N LEU A 146 2.15 17.32 -8.53
CA LEU A 146 3.08 16.35 -7.92
C LEU A 146 4.56 16.73 -8.16
N ALA A 147 4.89 17.32 -9.31
CA ALA A 147 6.24 17.79 -9.63
C ALA A 147 6.62 19.08 -8.90
N SER A 148 5.66 19.81 -8.33
CA SER A 148 5.89 21.13 -7.73
C SER A 148 6.83 21.07 -6.52
N ASP A 149 7.61 22.13 -6.33
CA ASP A 149 8.47 22.30 -5.13
C ASP A 149 7.64 22.32 -3.85
N ARG A 150 6.37 22.76 -3.93
CA ARG A 150 5.45 22.72 -2.79
C ARG A 150 5.12 21.29 -2.37
N MET A 151 4.95 20.37 -3.31
CA MET A 151 4.72 18.94 -2.99
C MET A 151 5.98 18.31 -2.39
N LYS A 152 7.16 18.58 -2.98
CA LYS A 152 8.45 18.09 -2.45
C LYS A 152 8.70 18.62 -1.05
N GLY A 153 8.48 19.91 -0.83
CA GLY A 153 8.60 20.57 0.47
C GLY A 153 7.62 19.96 1.49
N PHE A 154 6.37 19.70 1.09
CA PHE A 154 5.37 19.07 1.94
C PHE A 154 5.81 17.66 2.39
N VAL A 155 6.29 16.81 1.48
CA VAL A 155 6.80 15.47 1.83
C VAL A 155 8.00 15.57 2.76
N SER A 156 8.92 16.51 2.51
CA SER A 156 10.07 16.76 3.38
C SER A 156 9.69 17.20 4.80
N GLU A 157 8.69 18.10 4.93
CA GLU A 157 8.17 18.49 6.24
C GLU A 157 7.46 17.33 6.96
N CYS A 158 6.68 16.54 6.24
CA CYS A 158 6.07 15.33 6.79
C CYS A 158 7.12 14.35 7.31
N ALA A 159 8.26 14.22 6.62
CA ALA A 159 9.35 13.33 7.03
C ALA A 159 10.06 13.78 8.33
N ARG A 160 9.85 15.01 8.79
CA ARG A 160 10.35 15.49 10.10
C ARG A 160 9.42 15.12 11.26
N VAL A 161 8.14 14.83 10.97
CA VAL A 161 7.08 14.65 11.98
C VAL A 161 6.71 13.19 12.17
N TYR A 162 6.75 12.41 11.07
CA TYR A 162 6.34 11.01 11.02
C TYR A 162 7.53 10.07 10.91
N ASP A 163 7.40 8.85 11.42
CA ASP A 163 8.40 7.79 11.23
C ASP A 163 8.35 7.22 9.80
N TYR A 164 7.15 7.19 9.21
CA TYR A 164 6.89 6.70 7.85
C TYR A 164 5.88 7.59 7.13
N VAL A 165 6.18 7.90 5.87
CA VAL A 165 5.26 8.57 4.93
C VAL A 165 5.00 7.63 3.77
N ILE A 166 3.75 7.21 3.59
CA ILE A 166 3.34 6.29 2.52
C ILE A 166 2.48 7.05 1.53
N ILE A 167 2.86 7.04 0.26
CA ILE A 167 2.22 7.80 -0.80
C ILE A 167 1.58 6.82 -1.79
N ASP A 168 0.25 6.77 -1.83
CA ASP A 168 -0.52 5.99 -2.80
C ASP A 168 -0.58 6.76 -4.13
N THR A 169 -0.02 6.20 -5.20
CA THR A 169 0.10 6.85 -6.51
C THR A 169 -0.67 6.08 -7.58
N PRO A 170 -1.03 6.69 -8.73
CA PRO A 170 -1.65 5.95 -9.84
C PRO A 170 -0.69 4.93 -10.46
N PRO A 171 -1.19 4.01 -11.32
CA PRO A 171 -0.36 3.01 -11.98
C PRO A 171 0.73 3.65 -12.86
N ILE A 172 1.98 3.20 -12.71
CA ILE A 172 3.17 3.81 -13.31
C ILE A 172 3.20 3.68 -14.84
N ASN A 173 2.67 2.58 -15.41
CA ASN A 173 2.63 2.39 -16.87
C ASN A 173 1.50 3.21 -17.54
N THR A 174 0.63 3.87 -16.74
CA THR A 174 -0.53 4.60 -17.28
C THR A 174 -0.27 6.08 -17.37
N VAL A 175 0.41 6.67 -16.37
CA VAL A 175 0.66 8.11 -16.25
C VAL A 175 2.00 8.36 -15.55
N ALA A 176 2.60 9.53 -15.78
CA ALA A 176 3.90 9.91 -15.23
C ALA A 176 3.89 10.20 -13.72
N ASP A 177 2.74 10.28 -13.08
CA ASP A 177 2.56 10.72 -11.70
C ASP A 177 3.43 9.92 -10.71
N ALA A 178 3.45 8.59 -10.83
CA ALA A 178 4.26 7.73 -9.96
C ALA A 178 5.77 7.88 -10.23
N GLN A 179 6.18 8.09 -11.49
CA GLN A 179 7.58 8.38 -11.84
C GLN A 179 8.04 9.70 -11.22
N ILE A 180 7.19 10.74 -11.27
CA ILE A 180 7.47 12.04 -10.64
C ILE A 180 7.66 11.85 -9.12
N VAL A 181 6.76 11.13 -8.47
CA VAL A 181 6.88 10.88 -7.02
C VAL A 181 8.14 10.08 -6.69
N ALA A 182 8.52 9.12 -7.54
CA ALA A 182 9.73 8.30 -7.37
C ALA A 182 11.02 9.12 -7.27
N THR A 183 11.07 10.33 -7.85
CA THR A 183 12.26 11.18 -7.84
C THR A 183 12.59 11.79 -6.48
N TYR A 184 11.65 11.84 -5.53
CA TYR A 184 11.84 12.52 -4.23
C TYR A 184 11.42 11.68 -3.00
N VAL A 185 11.09 10.42 -3.19
CA VAL A 185 10.86 9.46 -2.09
C VAL A 185 12.08 8.56 -1.89
N ASP A 186 12.20 7.95 -0.72
CA ASP A 186 13.31 7.06 -0.40
C ASP A 186 13.18 5.69 -1.09
N GLY A 187 11.95 5.25 -1.40
CA GLY A 187 11.72 3.99 -2.06
C GLY A 187 10.39 3.87 -2.79
N VAL A 188 10.35 3.00 -3.78
CA VAL A 188 9.16 2.66 -4.56
C VAL A 188 8.82 1.20 -4.35
N VAL A 189 7.54 0.90 -4.13
CA VAL A 189 7.00 -0.45 -4.02
C VAL A 189 6.03 -0.67 -5.18
N LEU A 190 6.31 -1.66 -6.02
CA LEU A 190 5.42 -2.06 -7.10
C LEU A 190 4.45 -3.14 -6.61
N VAL A 191 3.15 -2.92 -6.80
CA VAL A 191 2.12 -3.91 -6.55
C VAL A 191 1.70 -4.52 -7.88
N THR A 192 1.72 -5.84 -7.96
CA THR A 192 1.29 -6.63 -9.11
C THR A 192 0.24 -7.66 -8.67
N LYS A 193 -0.60 -8.12 -9.57
CA LYS A 193 -1.69 -9.04 -9.23
C LYS A 193 -1.54 -10.37 -9.95
N SER A 194 -1.54 -11.45 -9.16
CA SER A 194 -1.46 -12.83 -9.64
C SER A 194 -2.59 -13.16 -10.65
N GLY A 195 -2.21 -13.76 -11.78
CA GLY A 195 -3.15 -14.12 -12.85
C GLY A 195 -3.79 -12.95 -13.59
N TYR A 196 -3.24 -11.72 -13.43
CA TYR A 196 -3.75 -10.51 -14.06
C TYR A 196 -2.66 -9.69 -14.75
N THR A 197 -1.50 -9.53 -14.10
CA THR A 197 -0.36 -8.78 -14.62
C THR A 197 0.53 -9.71 -15.44
N THR A 198 0.93 -9.29 -16.62
CA THR A 198 1.91 -10.01 -17.45
C THR A 198 3.35 -9.66 -17.04
N SER A 199 4.31 -10.50 -17.42
CA SER A 199 5.73 -10.24 -17.17
C SER A 199 6.20 -8.96 -17.87
N ASP A 200 5.72 -8.70 -19.08
CA ASP A 200 6.09 -7.49 -19.84
C ASP A 200 5.59 -6.22 -19.18
N GLU A 201 4.33 -6.23 -18.68
CA GLU A 201 3.77 -5.10 -17.93
C GLU A 201 4.54 -4.84 -16.64
N LEU A 202 4.97 -5.89 -15.95
CA LEU A 202 5.79 -5.75 -14.75
C LEU A 202 7.18 -5.21 -15.06
N ASN A 203 7.84 -5.76 -16.10
CA ASN A 203 9.17 -5.31 -16.52
C ASN A 203 9.14 -3.84 -16.96
N ALA A 204 8.14 -3.43 -17.74
CA ALA A 204 7.96 -2.02 -18.11
C ALA A 204 7.78 -1.11 -16.88
N ALA A 205 7.07 -1.57 -15.84
CA ALA A 205 6.91 -0.80 -14.61
C ALA A 205 8.22 -0.70 -13.81
N ILE A 206 9.03 -1.76 -13.78
CA ILE A 206 10.36 -1.76 -13.15
C ILE A 206 11.28 -0.79 -13.87
N GLU A 207 11.33 -0.85 -15.21
CA GLU A 207 12.11 0.07 -16.03
C GLU A 207 11.69 1.53 -15.83
N ALA A 208 10.37 1.80 -15.74
CA ALA A 208 9.86 3.14 -15.50
C ALA A 208 10.32 3.73 -14.16
N VAL A 209 10.43 2.89 -13.10
CA VAL A 209 11.00 3.32 -11.81
C VAL A 209 12.49 3.67 -11.97
N HIS A 210 13.26 2.80 -12.65
CA HIS A 210 14.69 3.02 -12.85
C HIS A 210 14.97 4.26 -13.72
N GLN A 211 14.21 4.46 -14.80
CA GLN A 211 14.33 5.66 -15.67
C GLN A 211 14.05 6.97 -14.92
N ALA A 212 13.16 6.93 -13.93
CA ALA A 212 12.91 8.06 -13.05
C ALA A 212 14.03 8.27 -12.00
N GLY A 213 15.03 7.40 -11.93
CA GLY A 213 16.06 7.41 -10.87
C GLY A 213 15.51 6.97 -9.51
N GLY A 214 14.33 6.32 -9.48
CA GLY A 214 13.70 5.86 -8.25
C GLY A 214 14.37 4.59 -7.69
N ASN A 215 14.39 4.46 -6.37
CA ASN A 215 14.89 3.27 -5.68
C ASN A 215 13.76 2.22 -5.57
N LEU A 216 13.80 1.15 -6.38
CA LEU A 216 12.82 0.06 -6.29
C LEU A 216 13.11 -0.84 -5.08
N CYS A 217 12.27 -0.76 -4.05
CA CYS A 217 12.36 -1.60 -2.85
C CYS A 217 11.91 -3.04 -3.08
N GLY A 218 11.10 -3.28 -4.09
CA GLY A 218 10.63 -4.61 -4.45
C GLY A 218 9.23 -4.65 -5.04
N VAL A 219 8.78 -5.89 -5.30
CA VAL A 219 7.47 -6.17 -5.91
C VAL A 219 6.59 -6.94 -4.93
N VAL A 220 5.37 -6.49 -4.76
CA VAL A 220 4.32 -7.14 -3.95
C VAL A 220 3.38 -7.91 -4.87
N LEU A 221 3.39 -9.22 -4.79
CA LEU A 221 2.44 -10.06 -5.52
C LEU A 221 1.13 -10.18 -4.72
N ASN A 222 0.10 -9.47 -5.18
CA ASN A 222 -1.23 -9.46 -4.59
C ASN A 222 -2.15 -10.51 -5.23
N GLY A 223 -3.23 -10.86 -4.53
CA GLY A 223 -4.28 -11.75 -5.07
C GLY A 223 -3.88 -13.21 -5.19
N LEU A 224 -2.86 -13.67 -4.48
CA LEU A 224 -2.46 -15.08 -4.44
C LEU A 224 -3.59 -15.95 -3.87
N ASN A 225 -3.95 -17.00 -4.60
CA ASN A 225 -4.81 -18.05 -4.07
C ASN A 225 -3.97 -19.01 -3.22
N MET A 226 -4.10 -18.90 -1.89
CA MET A 226 -3.34 -19.72 -0.95
C MET A 226 -3.54 -21.24 -1.12
N LYS A 227 -4.65 -21.66 -1.74
CA LYS A 227 -4.86 -23.08 -2.05
C LYS A 227 -3.92 -23.56 -3.17
N SER A 228 -3.61 -22.73 -4.15
CA SER A 228 -2.68 -23.05 -5.25
C SER A 228 -1.21 -22.94 -4.82
N VAL A 229 -0.89 -22.08 -3.88
CA VAL A 229 0.48 -21.89 -3.37
C VAL A 229 0.97 -23.09 -2.56
N LYS A 230 0.09 -23.73 -1.78
CA LYS A 230 0.45 -24.99 -1.06
C LYS A 230 0.92 -26.10 -2.00
N TYR A 231 0.39 -26.17 -3.21
CA TYR A 231 0.79 -27.17 -4.22
C TYR A 231 2.15 -26.85 -4.85
N SER A 232 2.44 -25.58 -5.13
CA SER A 232 3.69 -25.16 -5.77
C SER A 232 4.91 -25.25 -4.85
N TYR A 233 4.77 -24.92 -3.55
CA TYR A 233 5.87 -25.07 -2.58
C TYR A 233 6.21 -26.53 -2.30
N LYS A 234 5.23 -27.44 -2.36
CA LYS A 234 5.47 -28.88 -2.13
C LYS A 234 6.29 -29.51 -3.27
N TYR A 235 6.13 -29.01 -4.50
CA TYR A 235 6.86 -29.54 -5.68
C TYR A 235 8.28 -29.00 -5.80
N LYS A 236 8.57 -27.78 -5.39
CA LYS A 236 9.88 -27.16 -5.58
C LYS A 236 10.93 -27.54 -4.52
N TYR A 237 10.49 -28.03 -3.35
CA TYR A 237 11.37 -28.49 -2.27
C TYR A 237 11.67 -29.99 -2.33
N SER A 238 10.89 -30.79 -3.06
CA SER A 238 11.12 -32.25 -3.15
C SER A 238 12.20 -32.64 -4.16
N ASP A 239 12.45 -31.79 -5.18
CA ASP A 239 13.39 -32.14 -6.26
C ASP A 239 14.84 -31.73 -6.03
N LYS A 240 15.14 -30.88 -5.05
CA LYS A 240 16.50 -30.34 -4.88
C LYS A 240 17.26 -30.80 -3.64
N TYR A 241 16.59 -31.29 -2.62
CA TYR A 241 17.23 -31.88 -1.44
C TYR A 241 16.35 -33.00 -0.89
N GLY A 242 16.78 -34.25 -1.13
CA GLY A 242 16.13 -35.48 -0.66
C GLY A 242 16.20 -35.68 0.86
N TYR A 243 15.74 -34.70 1.63
CA TYR A 243 15.56 -34.82 3.07
C TYR A 243 14.10 -34.69 3.45
N LYS A 244 13.54 -35.81 3.87
CA LYS A 244 12.20 -36.00 4.39
C LYS A 244 12.09 -35.36 5.78
N TYR A 245 11.85 -34.06 5.87
CA TYR A 245 11.37 -33.40 7.08
C TYR A 245 9.96 -32.85 6.84
N GLY A 246 8.99 -33.69 7.20
CA GLY A 246 7.61 -33.30 7.27
C GLY A 246 7.35 -32.41 8.49
N TYR A 247 7.43 -31.09 8.36
CA TYR A 247 6.86 -30.20 9.34
C TYR A 247 5.36 -30.05 9.09
N ARG A 248 4.61 -30.80 9.87
CA ARG A 248 3.15 -30.70 9.98
C ARG A 248 2.85 -29.47 10.86
N TYR A 249 2.75 -28.27 10.25
CA TYR A 249 2.22 -27.09 10.88
C TYR A 249 0.71 -27.02 10.62
N GLY A 250 -0.03 -27.66 11.44
CA GLY A 250 -1.48 -27.61 11.54
C GLY A 250 -1.90 -28.44 12.75
N ASP A 251 -2.63 -27.83 13.66
CA ASP A 251 -3.26 -28.44 14.83
C ASP A 251 -2.36 -28.72 16.04
N LYS A 252 -1.96 -27.67 16.76
CA LYS A 252 -1.79 -27.71 18.21
C LYS A 252 -1.63 -26.30 18.78
N TYR A 253 -2.67 -25.54 18.87
CA TYR A 253 -2.90 -24.53 19.91
C TYR A 253 -4.43 -24.35 20.04
N ALA A 254 -5.08 -25.42 20.51
CA ALA A 254 -6.31 -25.28 21.24
C ALA A 254 -5.90 -25.16 22.71
N TYR A 255 -6.06 -23.99 23.28
CA TYR A 255 -6.05 -23.83 24.74
C TYR A 255 -7.31 -24.46 25.27
N SER A 256 -7.18 -25.58 25.97
CA SER A 256 -8.22 -26.12 26.83
C SER A 256 -8.20 -25.37 28.13
N ASP A 257 -9.18 -24.48 28.35
CA ASP A 257 -9.60 -24.13 29.70
C ASP A 257 -10.25 -25.38 30.32
N ALA A 258 -9.53 -26.00 31.21
CA ALA A 258 -10.10 -27.02 32.08
C ALA A 258 -10.07 -26.49 33.51
N ASN A 259 -11.31 -26.32 34.04
CA ASN A 259 -11.63 -26.17 35.45
C ASN A 259 -10.78 -27.06 36.35
N GLU A 260 -10.27 -26.50 37.42
CA GLU A 260 -10.03 -27.26 38.65
C GLU A 260 -10.80 -26.61 39.80
N THR A 261 -11.91 -27.23 40.16
CA THR A 261 -12.48 -27.27 41.49
C THR A 261 -11.75 -28.39 42.28
N HIS A 262 -11.04 -28.00 43.30
CA HIS A 262 -11.05 -28.54 44.66
C HIS A 262 -10.10 -27.75 45.53
#